data_e2454b6f5b5c31e874685d10aebea0c9
#
_entry.id   e2454b6f5b5c31e874685d10aebea0c9
#
_cell.length_a   1.000
_cell.length_b   1.000
_cell.length_c   1.000
_cell.angle_alpha   90.00
_cell.angle_beta   90.00
_cell.angle_gamma   90.00
#
_symmetry.space_group_name_H-M   'P 1'
#
loop_
_entity.id
_entity.type
_entity.pdbx_description
1 polymer ?
#
loop_
_entity_poly.entity_id
_entity_poly.type
_entity_poly.pdbx_seq_one_letter_code
_entity_poly.pdbx_strand_id
1 'polypeptide(L)'
;MQTTVPQLRPYQIQGVKELLAKVQRNSKHGALLADAPGLGKTAQAIVTAYKLLRSYHGAHTLLIVCPTSLRLNWKRELGMWLPEFDGLYVEIMTYGEVAKGHQKLERYTVIIFDEAHYLKNENAKRTKACLALEASYRLFLTGTPVVNRPIELFNVLSSLGLKMTRVQFGMRYCAGHLTRVPMKGGHGFRKAYDFTGASNMAELNKALRDNVMVRRTKEEVLKELPAKVRQVITMKFSSGESAAFRARFDGLTEASQILRETKRIPFEELALERRNTALAKLPYVEDFIEDLLEEEEKLVVFCHHRDVADQLASKPGRVLLYGGMTEKQKDAAVQEFQHGSARVFVGQIQAAGVGLTLTAARTVVFAELDWVPGNVTQAEDRLHRIGQRDTVRVFHLVADGSIDARIVNALVEKQQVIEAVMA
;
A
#
# COMPACT_ATOMS: atom_id res chain seq x y z
N MET A 1 14.79 27.37 21.85
CA MET A 1 13.37 26.94 21.93
C MET A 1 13.38 25.47 22.26
N GLN A 2 12.94 25.06 23.46
CA GLN A 2 12.76 23.65 23.79
C GLN A 2 11.62 23.10 22.94
N THR A 3 11.93 22.33 21.93
CA THR A 3 10.95 21.58 21.15
C THR A 3 10.36 20.51 22.07
N THR A 4 9.17 20.76 22.61
CA THR A 4 8.44 19.73 23.36
C THR A 4 8.20 18.54 22.43
N VAL A 5 8.75 17.39 22.78
CA VAL A 5 8.50 16.13 22.06
C VAL A 5 6.99 15.88 22.05
N PRO A 6 6.37 15.65 20.89
CA PRO A 6 4.94 15.39 20.82
C PRO A 6 4.55 14.20 21.70
N GLN A 7 3.35 14.22 22.30
CA GLN A 7 2.87 13.10 23.09
C GLN A 7 2.18 12.05 22.20
N LEU A 8 2.56 10.78 22.41
CA LEU A 8 1.84 9.67 21.79
C LEU A 8 0.40 9.60 22.32
N ARG A 9 -0.55 9.29 21.44
CA ARG A 9 -1.93 9.00 21.84
C ARG A 9 -2.01 7.73 22.70
N PRO A 10 -3.04 7.56 23.54
CA PRO A 10 -3.15 6.39 24.44
C PRO A 10 -2.98 5.05 23.73
N TYR A 11 -3.61 4.85 22.57
CA TYR A 11 -3.47 3.63 21.79
C TYR A 11 -2.06 3.42 21.21
N GLN A 12 -1.34 4.50 20.90
CA GLN A 12 0.06 4.43 20.43
C GLN A 12 0.99 4.03 21.57
N ILE A 13 0.76 4.56 22.78
CA ILE A 13 1.49 4.15 23.99
C ILE A 13 1.29 2.66 24.24
N GLN A 14 0.06 2.18 24.14
CA GLN A 14 -0.27 0.77 24.27
C GLN A 14 0.44 -0.07 23.19
N GLY A 15 0.44 0.43 21.93
CA GLY A 15 1.13 -0.24 20.82
C GLY A 15 2.64 -0.37 21.03
N VAL A 16 3.30 0.65 21.56
CA VAL A 16 4.72 0.59 21.91
C VAL A 16 4.96 -0.47 22.99
N LYS A 17 4.11 -0.56 24.04
CA LYS A 17 4.22 -1.59 25.07
C LYS A 17 4.06 -3.00 24.48
N GLU A 18 3.08 -3.21 23.62
CA GLU A 18 2.84 -4.49 22.97
C GLU A 18 3.98 -4.89 22.03
N LEU A 19 4.52 -3.95 21.24
CA LEU A 19 5.67 -4.19 20.37
C LEU A 19 6.89 -4.64 21.17
N LEU A 20 7.21 -3.95 22.25
CA LEU A 20 8.32 -4.32 23.14
C LEU A 20 8.13 -5.73 23.73
N ALA A 21 6.93 -6.04 24.22
CA ALA A 21 6.62 -7.35 24.75
C ALA A 21 6.77 -8.46 23.70
N LYS A 22 6.34 -8.22 22.44
CA LYS A 22 6.49 -9.19 21.34
C LYS A 22 7.95 -9.36 20.93
N VAL A 23 8.71 -8.27 20.82
CA VAL A 23 10.15 -8.31 20.52
C VAL A 23 10.90 -9.13 21.59
N GLN A 24 10.58 -8.96 22.87
CA GLN A 24 11.23 -9.69 23.97
C GLN A 24 10.87 -11.19 23.97
N ARG A 25 9.62 -11.54 23.66
CA ARG A 25 9.16 -12.95 23.63
C ARG A 25 9.58 -13.70 22.39
N ASN A 26 9.83 -13.01 21.29
CA ASN A 26 10.15 -13.60 20.02
C ASN A 26 11.62 -14.03 19.95
N SER A 27 11.89 -15.28 19.56
CA SER A 27 13.25 -15.84 19.46
C SER A 27 14.16 -15.14 18.44
N LYS A 28 13.56 -14.38 17.51
CA LYS A 28 14.26 -13.55 16.52
C LYS A 28 14.27 -12.07 16.90
N HIS A 29 13.78 -11.73 18.09
CA HIS A 29 13.72 -10.37 18.61
C HIS A 29 13.11 -9.37 17.61
N GLY A 30 11.96 -9.74 17.04
CA GLY A 30 11.27 -8.91 16.06
C GLY A 30 9.77 -8.88 16.23
N ALA A 31 9.12 -7.86 15.65
CA ALA A 31 7.67 -7.69 15.66
C ALA A 31 7.17 -7.03 14.37
N LEU A 32 5.89 -7.24 14.08
CA LEU A 32 5.15 -6.64 12.98
C LEU A 32 4.12 -5.65 13.53
N LEU A 33 4.27 -4.36 13.22
CA LEU A 33 3.26 -3.34 13.47
C LEU A 33 2.38 -3.18 12.23
N ALA A 34 1.16 -3.69 12.35
CA ALA A 34 0.19 -3.77 11.26
C ALA A 34 -1.02 -2.86 11.47
N ASP A 35 -0.90 -1.80 12.25
CA ASP A 35 -1.95 -0.79 12.46
C ASP A 35 -2.45 -0.23 11.13
N ALA A 36 -3.74 0.08 11.05
CA ALA A 36 -4.33 0.70 9.88
C ALA A 36 -3.55 1.96 9.43
N PRO A 37 -3.54 2.29 8.13
CA PRO A 37 -2.88 3.49 7.66
C PRO A 37 -3.40 4.75 8.38
N GLY A 38 -2.49 5.68 8.69
CA GLY A 38 -2.85 6.92 9.40
C GLY A 38 -2.86 6.84 10.93
N LEU A 39 -2.62 5.67 11.54
CA LEU A 39 -2.56 5.51 13.01
C LEU A 39 -1.19 5.85 13.63
N GLY A 40 -0.26 6.43 12.87
CA GLY A 40 1.04 6.88 13.39
C GLY A 40 2.01 5.74 13.70
N LYS A 41 2.10 4.75 12.82
CA LYS A 41 3.07 3.64 12.91
C LYS A 41 4.52 4.13 13.02
N THR A 42 4.88 5.19 12.30
CA THR A 42 6.21 5.79 12.30
C THR A 42 6.62 6.25 13.69
N ALA A 43 5.77 7.04 14.37
CA ALA A 43 6.01 7.51 15.74
C ALA A 43 6.15 6.34 16.73
N GLN A 44 5.27 5.34 16.66
CA GLN A 44 5.34 4.15 17.50
C GLN A 44 6.64 3.37 17.27
N ALA A 45 7.07 3.21 16.01
CA ALA A 45 8.31 2.51 15.67
C ALA A 45 9.54 3.25 16.17
N ILE A 46 9.61 4.58 16.03
CA ILE A 46 10.72 5.42 16.53
C ILE A 46 10.82 5.29 18.06
N VAL A 47 9.71 5.45 18.78
CA VAL A 47 9.70 5.35 20.25
C VAL A 47 10.04 3.93 20.71
N THR A 48 9.59 2.88 19.98
CA THR A 48 9.96 1.49 20.28
C THR A 48 11.46 1.29 20.04
N ALA A 49 12.00 1.74 18.91
CA ALA A 49 13.42 1.65 18.60
C ALA A 49 14.29 2.38 19.63
N TYR A 50 13.88 3.59 20.04
CA TYR A 50 14.57 4.34 21.09
C TYR A 50 14.66 3.55 22.40
N LYS A 51 13.57 2.93 22.85
CA LYS A 51 13.55 2.11 24.06
C LYS A 51 14.44 0.87 23.93
N LEU A 52 14.44 0.21 22.76
CA LEU A 52 15.31 -0.94 22.48
C LEU A 52 16.79 -0.54 22.49
N LEU A 53 17.13 0.58 21.86
CA LEU A 53 18.49 1.14 21.84
C LEU A 53 18.97 1.46 23.26
N ARG A 54 18.14 2.13 24.07
CA ARG A 54 18.46 2.48 25.46
C ARG A 54 18.70 1.29 26.38
N SER A 55 18.08 0.15 26.08
CA SER A 55 18.26 -1.09 26.85
C SER A 55 19.38 -2.00 26.31
N TYR A 56 20.02 -1.63 25.20
CA TYR A 56 21.05 -2.44 24.56
C TYR A 56 22.45 -2.06 25.05
N HIS A 57 23.25 -3.07 25.44
CA HIS A 57 24.64 -2.89 25.83
C HIS A 57 25.55 -3.09 24.62
N GLY A 58 25.88 -2.02 23.92
CA GLY A 58 26.76 -2.04 22.74
C GLY A 58 26.57 -0.80 21.86
N ALA A 59 27.02 -0.87 20.62
CA ALA A 59 26.86 0.24 19.68
C ALA A 59 25.38 0.51 19.38
N HIS A 60 24.99 1.80 19.43
CA HIS A 60 23.62 2.22 19.18
C HIS A 60 23.47 2.60 17.71
N THR A 61 22.98 1.67 16.90
CA THR A 61 22.85 1.84 15.45
C THR A 61 21.42 1.53 15.00
N LEU A 62 20.81 2.47 14.26
CA LEU A 62 19.46 2.38 13.74
C LEU A 62 19.49 2.46 12.22
N LEU A 63 19.01 1.44 11.54
CA LEU A 63 18.73 1.48 10.11
C LEU A 63 17.23 1.54 9.86
N ILE A 64 16.83 2.47 9.00
CA ILE A 64 15.46 2.57 8.50
C ILE A 64 15.47 2.26 7.01
N VAL A 65 14.75 1.21 6.61
CA VAL A 65 14.57 0.82 5.21
C VAL A 65 13.14 1.18 4.79
N CYS A 66 13.00 2.10 3.85
CA CYS A 66 11.70 2.62 3.46
C CYS A 66 11.60 2.83 1.93
N PRO A 67 10.38 2.97 1.37
CA PRO A 67 10.20 3.49 0.02
C PRO A 67 10.82 4.89 -0.15
N THR A 68 11.28 5.21 -1.35
CA THR A 68 11.91 6.51 -1.67
C THR A 68 11.02 7.68 -1.26
N SER A 69 9.73 7.60 -1.52
CA SER A 69 8.75 8.66 -1.18
C SER A 69 8.60 8.94 0.32
N LEU A 70 9.04 8.03 1.19
CA LEU A 70 8.95 8.18 2.64
C LEU A 70 10.24 8.71 3.30
N ARG A 71 11.35 8.81 2.56
CA ARG A 71 12.66 9.20 3.12
C ARG A 71 12.61 10.56 3.81
N LEU A 72 12.02 11.57 3.19
CA LEU A 72 11.87 12.90 3.80
C LEU A 72 10.96 12.89 5.01
N ASN A 73 9.86 12.12 4.93
CA ASN A 73 8.96 11.96 6.06
C ASN A 73 9.68 11.33 7.25
N TRP A 74 10.47 10.27 7.03
CA TRP A 74 11.26 9.64 8.10
C TRP A 74 12.26 10.62 8.74
N LYS A 75 12.92 11.48 7.94
CA LYS A 75 13.82 12.53 8.49
C LYS A 75 13.06 13.51 9.39
N ARG A 76 11.86 13.96 8.98
CA ARG A 76 11.02 14.86 9.78
C ARG A 76 10.53 14.18 11.07
N GLU A 77 10.03 12.97 10.97
CA GLU A 77 9.51 12.19 12.10
C GLU A 77 10.62 11.87 13.12
N LEU A 78 11.83 11.52 12.67
CA LEU A 78 12.97 11.36 13.57
C LEU A 78 13.27 12.62 14.34
N GLY A 79 13.29 13.79 13.68
CA GLY A 79 13.50 15.07 14.35
C GLY A 79 12.41 15.43 15.38
N MET A 80 11.20 14.89 15.23
CA MET A 80 10.09 15.12 16.16
C MET A 80 10.04 14.12 17.31
N TRP A 81 10.30 12.84 17.04
CA TRP A 81 9.99 11.75 17.97
C TRP A 81 11.22 11.09 18.60
N LEU A 82 12.41 11.33 18.05
CA LEU A 82 13.65 10.75 18.58
C LEU A 82 14.33 11.78 19.49
N PRO A 83 14.35 11.58 20.80
CA PRO A 83 15.11 12.42 21.71
C PRO A 83 16.60 12.39 21.39
N GLU A 84 17.34 13.42 21.80
CA GLU A 84 18.78 13.42 21.72
C GLU A 84 19.37 12.17 22.40
N PHE A 85 20.27 11.50 21.72
CA PHE A 85 20.86 10.27 22.17
C PHE A 85 22.33 10.20 21.72
N ASP A 86 23.24 10.45 22.63
CA ASP A 86 24.68 10.47 22.37
C ASP A 86 25.18 9.13 21.82
N GLY A 87 26.00 9.19 20.78
CA GLY A 87 26.56 8.01 20.14
C GLY A 87 25.59 7.22 19.27
N LEU A 88 24.37 7.72 19.03
CA LEU A 88 23.44 7.08 18.11
C LEU A 88 23.82 7.35 16.65
N TYR A 89 24.05 6.27 15.91
CA TYR A 89 24.18 6.32 14.46
C TYR A 89 22.85 5.96 13.78
N VAL A 90 22.33 6.84 12.93
CA VAL A 90 21.08 6.62 12.19
C VAL A 90 21.35 6.64 10.69
N GLU A 91 20.87 5.62 10.00
CA GLU A 91 20.92 5.52 8.55
C GLU A 91 19.50 5.31 7.98
N ILE A 92 19.16 6.05 6.90
CA ILE A 92 17.88 5.88 6.20
C ILE A 92 18.20 5.49 4.76
N MET A 93 17.74 4.32 4.36
CA MET A 93 17.96 3.73 3.05
C MET A 93 16.64 3.37 2.36
N THR A 94 16.69 3.35 1.04
CA THR A 94 15.62 2.74 0.26
C THR A 94 15.87 1.24 0.07
N TYR A 95 14.82 0.48 -0.21
CA TYR A 95 14.92 -0.94 -0.58
C TYR A 95 15.87 -1.18 -1.77
N GLY A 96 15.94 -0.20 -2.70
CA GLY A 96 16.84 -0.28 -3.85
C GLY A 96 18.32 -0.10 -3.50
N GLU A 97 18.62 0.78 -2.55
CA GLU A 97 19.99 1.02 -2.06
C GLU A 97 20.51 -0.19 -1.28
N VAL A 98 19.67 -0.78 -0.41
CA VAL A 98 20.02 -2.03 0.28
C VAL A 98 20.28 -3.16 -0.74
N ALA A 99 19.45 -3.27 -1.78
CA ALA A 99 19.65 -4.28 -2.84
C ALA A 99 20.95 -4.10 -3.64
N LYS A 100 21.56 -2.91 -3.60
CA LYS A 100 22.86 -2.59 -4.22
C LYS A 100 24.05 -2.72 -3.26
N GLY A 101 23.79 -3.04 -1.99
CA GLY A 101 24.82 -3.17 -0.96
C GLY A 101 25.41 -1.83 -0.49
N HIS A 102 24.61 -0.76 -0.47
CA HIS A 102 25.08 0.58 -0.08
C HIS A 102 25.05 0.84 1.44
N GLN A 103 24.66 -0.15 2.26
CA GLN A 103 24.69 -0.02 3.73
C GLN A 103 26.13 0.16 4.23
N LYS A 104 26.27 1.00 5.26
CA LYS A 104 27.58 1.38 5.81
C LYS A 104 28.06 0.42 6.89
N LEU A 105 27.16 -0.32 7.54
CA LEU A 105 27.48 -1.25 8.59
C LEU A 105 27.02 -2.66 8.20
N GLU A 106 27.75 -3.67 8.65
CA GLU A 106 27.36 -5.08 8.47
C GLU A 106 26.24 -5.48 9.41
N ARG A 107 26.22 -4.89 10.62
CA ARG A 107 25.24 -5.18 11.67
C ARG A 107 24.68 -3.91 12.29
N TYR A 108 23.39 -3.93 12.59
CA TYR A 108 22.67 -2.85 13.27
C TYR A 108 22.08 -3.34 14.59
N THR A 109 21.88 -2.42 15.54
CA THR A 109 21.15 -2.73 16.78
C THR A 109 19.65 -2.87 16.47
N VAL A 110 19.09 -1.91 15.76
CA VAL A 110 17.68 -1.95 15.35
C VAL A 110 17.57 -1.72 13.85
N ILE A 111 16.79 -2.55 13.16
CA ILE A 111 16.35 -2.26 11.77
C ILE A 111 14.83 -2.11 11.77
N ILE A 112 14.37 -1.03 11.15
CA ILE A 112 12.96 -0.78 10.83
C ILE A 112 12.75 -0.96 9.34
N PHE A 113 11.86 -1.86 8.92
CA PHE A 113 11.41 -2.03 7.55
C PHE A 113 10.03 -1.41 7.39
N ASP A 114 9.95 -0.21 6.80
CA ASP A 114 8.68 0.45 6.57
C ASP A 114 8.07 0.02 5.23
N GLU A 115 6.75 -0.11 5.19
CA GLU A 115 6.01 -0.74 4.10
C GLU A 115 6.57 -2.14 3.77
N ALA A 116 6.66 -2.98 4.80
CA ALA A 116 7.30 -4.30 4.74
C ALA A 116 6.70 -5.24 3.66
N HIS A 117 5.54 -4.92 3.10
CA HIS A 117 4.98 -5.61 1.94
C HIS A 117 5.86 -5.52 0.68
N TYR A 118 6.86 -4.60 0.64
CA TYR A 118 7.91 -4.58 -0.40
C TYR A 118 8.77 -5.85 -0.39
N LEU A 119 8.76 -6.62 0.70
CA LEU A 119 9.50 -7.88 0.87
C LEU A 119 8.71 -9.13 0.47
N LYS A 120 7.53 -8.98 -0.12
CA LYS A 120 6.62 -10.09 -0.47
C LYS A 120 7.16 -11.10 -1.49
N ASN A 121 8.02 -10.67 -2.40
CA ASN A 121 8.60 -11.54 -3.43
C ASN A 121 9.97 -12.07 -3.00
N GLU A 122 10.07 -13.36 -2.67
CA GLU A 122 11.30 -14.02 -2.23
C GLU A 122 12.43 -13.98 -3.27
N ASN A 123 12.08 -13.94 -4.55
CA ASN A 123 13.07 -13.94 -5.63
C ASN A 123 13.65 -12.55 -5.93
N ALA A 124 13.03 -11.49 -5.43
CA ALA A 124 13.49 -10.14 -5.65
C ALA A 124 14.83 -9.87 -4.93
N LYS A 125 15.78 -9.24 -5.64
CA LYS A 125 17.10 -8.87 -5.07
C LYS A 125 16.95 -8.08 -3.77
N ARG A 126 16.02 -7.12 -3.73
CA ARG A 126 15.74 -6.32 -2.52
C ARG A 126 15.32 -7.17 -1.33
N THR A 127 14.46 -8.19 -1.52
CA THR A 127 14.00 -9.06 -0.44
C THR A 127 15.16 -9.87 0.13
N LYS A 128 15.96 -10.50 -0.73
CA LYS A 128 17.14 -11.26 -0.31
C LYS A 128 18.13 -10.40 0.44
N ALA A 129 18.46 -9.22 -0.09
CA ALA A 129 19.40 -8.30 0.55
C ALA A 129 18.88 -7.79 1.90
N CYS A 130 17.63 -7.33 1.99
CA CYS A 130 17.06 -6.82 3.23
C CYS A 130 16.97 -7.88 4.33
N LEU A 131 16.57 -9.11 4.00
CA LEU A 131 16.44 -10.19 4.99
C LEU A 131 17.79 -10.77 5.41
N ALA A 132 18.85 -10.57 4.63
CA ALA A 132 20.22 -10.95 4.98
C ALA A 132 20.92 -9.95 5.91
N LEU A 133 20.39 -8.73 6.08
CA LEU A 133 20.95 -7.76 7.02
C LEU A 133 20.95 -8.32 8.46
N GLU A 134 22.03 -8.12 9.17
CA GLU A 134 22.13 -8.52 10.57
C GLU A 134 21.61 -7.43 11.51
N ALA A 135 20.78 -7.80 12.47
CA ALA A 135 20.29 -6.91 13.51
C ALA A 135 19.98 -7.65 14.81
N SER A 136 20.14 -6.93 15.93
CA SER A 136 19.70 -7.44 17.23
C SER A 136 18.16 -7.39 17.35
N TYR A 137 17.52 -6.36 16.75
CA TYR A 137 16.08 -6.19 16.78
C TYR A 137 15.56 -5.82 15.38
N ARG A 138 14.39 -6.36 14.99
CA ARG A 138 13.73 -6.08 13.72
C ARG A 138 12.29 -5.65 13.93
N LEU A 139 11.93 -4.50 13.37
CA LEU A 139 10.56 -4.00 13.35
C LEU A 139 10.09 -3.93 11.89
N PHE A 140 8.99 -4.59 11.60
CA PHE A 140 8.33 -4.52 10.31
C PHE A 140 7.07 -3.68 10.43
N LEU A 141 6.89 -2.68 9.57
CA LEU A 141 5.73 -1.79 9.56
C LEU A 141 4.99 -1.95 8.24
N THR A 142 3.68 -2.08 8.32
CA THR A 142 2.83 -2.00 7.13
C THR A 142 1.38 -1.79 7.52
N GLY A 143 0.66 -0.93 6.80
CA GLY A 143 -0.79 -0.78 6.96
C GLY A 143 -1.59 -1.89 6.28
N THR A 144 -0.94 -2.60 5.35
CA THR A 144 -1.51 -3.66 4.52
C THR A 144 -0.58 -4.88 4.51
N PRO A 145 -0.55 -5.68 5.59
CA PRO A 145 0.34 -6.85 5.68
C PRO A 145 0.08 -7.87 4.56
N VAL A 146 -1.18 -8.04 4.18
CA VAL A 146 -1.61 -8.79 3.01
C VAL A 146 -2.12 -7.79 1.98
N VAL A 147 -1.36 -7.58 0.92
CA VAL A 147 -1.71 -6.64 -0.16
C VAL A 147 -2.64 -7.32 -1.17
N ASN A 148 -2.40 -8.60 -1.46
CA ASN A 148 -3.12 -9.36 -2.47
C ASN A 148 -3.41 -10.82 -2.04
N ARG A 149 -2.44 -11.52 -1.41
CA ARG A 149 -2.52 -12.96 -1.09
C ARG A 149 -1.81 -13.27 0.22
N PRO A 150 -2.29 -14.26 1.02
CA PRO A 150 -1.66 -14.62 2.29
C PRO A 150 -0.19 -15.04 2.19
N ILE A 151 0.22 -15.65 1.07
CA ILE A 151 1.61 -16.07 0.83
C ILE A 151 2.62 -14.91 0.90
N GLU A 152 2.16 -13.67 0.70
CA GLU A 152 3.00 -12.47 0.74
C GLU A 152 3.57 -12.18 2.13
N LEU A 153 2.91 -12.70 3.19
CA LEU A 153 3.40 -12.60 4.58
C LEU A 153 4.59 -13.51 4.87
N PHE A 154 4.77 -14.57 4.10
CA PHE A 154 5.71 -15.65 4.44
C PHE A 154 7.13 -15.15 4.72
N ASN A 155 7.67 -14.27 3.91
CA ASN A 155 9.04 -13.79 4.05
C ASN A 155 9.25 -13.01 5.36
N VAL A 156 8.31 -12.13 5.71
CA VAL A 156 8.34 -11.37 6.98
C VAL A 156 8.21 -12.32 8.17
N LEU A 157 7.27 -13.25 8.13
CA LEU A 157 7.06 -14.22 9.20
C LEU A 157 8.23 -15.18 9.38
N SER A 158 8.85 -15.62 8.29
CA SER A 158 10.08 -16.42 8.33
C SER A 158 11.21 -15.67 9.03
N SER A 159 11.37 -14.37 8.74
CA SER A 159 12.33 -13.50 9.42
C SER A 159 12.00 -13.29 10.92
N LEU A 160 10.72 -13.40 11.28
CA LEU A 160 10.23 -13.33 12.65
C LEU A 160 10.18 -14.70 13.36
N GLY A 161 10.78 -15.74 12.76
CA GLY A 161 10.94 -17.06 13.41
C GLY A 161 9.79 -18.04 13.17
N LEU A 162 9.01 -17.86 12.12
CA LEU A 162 8.03 -18.86 11.70
C LEU A 162 8.71 -20.21 11.41
N LYS A 163 8.31 -21.26 12.11
CA LYS A 163 8.87 -22.62 11.99
C LYS A 163 8.18 -23.45 10.89
N MET A 164 7.78 -22.84 9.79
CA MET A 164 7.17 -23.51 8.63
C MET A 164 8.01 -23.24 7.39
N THR A 165 8.09 -24.24 6.51
CA THR A 165 8.57 -24.02 5.15
C THR A 165 7.51 -23.25 4.33
N ARG A 166 7.93 -22.63 3.23
CA ARG A 166 7.01 -21.94 2.33
C ARG A 166 5.89 -22.86 1.79
N VAL A 167 6.24 -24.13 1.51
CA VAL A 167 5.26 -25.12 1.05
C VAL A 167 4.25 -25.43 2.15
N GLN A 168 4.69 -25.67 3.37
CA GLN A 168 3.79 -25.92 4.51
C GLN A 168 2.86 -24.73 4.76
N PHE A 169 3.39 -23.50 4.73
CA PHE A 169 2.60 -22.28 4.87
C PHE A 169 1.57 -22.15 3.74
N GLY A 170 2.00 -22.36 2.48
CA GLY A 170 1.12 -22.29 1.32
C GLY A 170 0.02 -23.33 1.33
N MET A 171 0.33 -24.57 1.70
CA MET A 171 -0.66 -25.65 1.85
C MET A 171 -1.69 -25.34 2.94
N ARG A 172 -1.26 -24.77 4.07
CA ARG A 172 -2.12 -24.50 5.22
C ARG A 172 -2.97 -23.24 5.05
N TYR A 173 -2.38 -22.14 4.56
CA TYR A 173 -3.02 -20.81 4.58
C TYR A 173 -3.35 -20.23 3.21
N CYS A 174 -2.91 -20.87 2.13
CA CYS A 174 -3.13 -20.35 0.77
C CYS A 174 -3.94 -21.32 -0.11
N ALA A 175 -4.73 -22.24 0.48
CA ALA A 175 -5.43 -23.30 -0.25
C ALA A 175 -4.50 -24.00 -1.26
N GLY A 176 -3.26 -24.26 -0.84
CA GLY A 176 -2.19 -24.72 -1.71
C GLY A 176 -2.49 -26.08 -2.34
N HIS A 177 -2.19 -26.21 -3.61
CA HIS A 177 -2.31 -27.47 -4.36
C HIS A 177 -1.27 -27.59 -5.45
N LEU A 178 -1.03 -28.81 -5.90
CA LEU A 178 -0.17 -29.07 -7.05
C LEU A 178 -0.92 -28.81 -8.35
N THR A 179 -0.35 -28.02 -9.23
CA THR A 179 -0.88 -27.74 -10.56
C THR A 179 0.15 -28.03 -11.64
N ARG A 180 -0.30 -28.15 -12.88
CA ARG A 180 0.57 -28.28 -14.05
C ARG A 180 0.75 -26.91 -14.71
N VAL A 181 1.98 -26.45 -14.79
CA VAL A 181 2.33 -25.20 -15.48
C VAL A 181 3.16 -25.48 -16.72
N PRO A 182 2.94 -24.78 -17.84
CA PRO A 182 3.75 -24.96 -19.06
C PRO A 182 5.21 -24.67 -18.78
N MET A 183 6.09 -25.42 -19.42
CA MET A 183 7.53 -25.14 -19.41
C MET A 183 7.84 -23.93 -20.31
N LYS A 184 8.85 -23.14 -19.93
CA LYS A 184 9.37 -22.09 -20.81
C LYS A 184 9.89 -22.73 -22.08
N GLY A 185 9.37 -22.35 -23.26
CA GLY A 185 9.71 -22.91 -24.54
C GLY A 185 8.61 -23.78 -25.21
N GLY A 186 7.43 -23.91 -24.58
CA GLY A 186 6.25 -24.49 -25.25
C GLY A 186 6.14 -26.02 -25.29
N HIS A 187 7.16 -26.76 -24.89
CA HIS A 187 7.14 -28.23 -24.94
C HIS A 187 7.03 -28.81 -23.50
N GLY A 188 5.80 -29.24 -23.13
CA GLY A 188 5.54 -29.98 -21.90
C GLY A 188 5.08 -29.15 -20.73
N PHE A 189 4.77 -29.85 -19.61
CA PHE A 189 4.30 -29.26 -18.35
C PHE A 189 5.22 -29.71 -17.21
N ARG A 190 5.43 -28.80 -16.23
CA ARG A 190 6.04 -29.15 -14.94
C ARG A 190 5.03 -29.04 -13.81
N LYS A 191 5.18 -29.85 -12.79
CA LYS A 191 4.41 -29.68 -11.55
C LYS A 191 4.91 -28.44 -10.80
N ALA A 192 4.00 -27.62 -10.32
CA ALA A 192 4.30 -26.47 -9.47
C ALA A 192 3.20 -26.35 -8.39
N TYR A 193 3.55 -25.75 -7.26
CA TYR A 193 2.56 -25.40 -6.26
C TYR A 193 1.84 -24.10 -6.65
N ASP A 194 0.51 -24.12 -6.54
CA ASP A 194 -0.30 -22.91 -6.59
C ASP A 194 -0.64 -22.49 -5.17
N PHE A 195 -0.31 -21.23 -4.81
CA PHE A 195 -0.56 -20.60 -3.52
C PHE A 195 -1.37 -19.30 -3.69
N THR A 196 -2.20 -19.23 -4.72
CA THR A 196 -2.98 -18.02 -5.03
C THR A 196 -4.25 -17.89 -4.21
N GLY A 197 -4.70 -18.96 -3.58
CA GLY A 197 -5.89 -19.01 -2.75
C GLY A 197 -5.66 -18.55 -1.30
N ALA A 198 -6.68 -18.77 -0.47
CA ALA A 198 -6.68 -18.50 0.97
C ALA A 198 -7.42 -19.60 1.72
N SER A 199 -6.92 -20.02 2.88
CA SER A 199 -7.51 -21.02 3.78
C SER A 199 -7.08 -20.77 5.22
N ASN A 200 -7.90 -21.19 6.19
CA ASN A 200 -7.60 -21.09 7.63
C ASN A 200 -7.24 -19.66 8.10
N MET A 201 -7.91 -18.63 7.57
CA MET A 201 -7.56 -17.23 7.81
C MET A 201 -7.71 -16.81 9.27
N ALA A 202 -8.75 -17.26 9.96
CA ALA A 202 -8.95 -16.97 11.39
C ALA A 202 -7.82 -17.55 12.26
N GLU A 203 -7.35 -18.77 11.94
CA GLU A 203 -6.22 -19.38 12.61
C GLU A 203 -4.93 -18.58 12.38
N LEU A 204 -4.69 -18.17 11.11
CA LEU A 204 -3.53 -17.35 10.77
C LEU A 204 -3.56 -16.02 11.53
N ASN A 205 -4.70 -15.32 11.53
CA ASN A 205 -4.87 -14.07 12.26
C ASN A 205 -4.54 -14.23 13.74
N LYS A 206 -5.16 -15.22 14.40
CA LYS A 206 -4.92 -15.49 15.81
C LYS A 206 -3.44 -15.77 16.07
N ALA A 207 -2.81 -16.61 15.27
CA ALA A 207 -1.38 -16.93 15.42
C ALA A 207 -0.49 -15.70 15.26
N LEU A 208 -0.81 -14.79 14.32
CA LEU A 208 -0.08 -13.54 14.13
C LEU A 208 -0.23 -12.61 15.34
N ARG A 209 -1.47 -12.37 15.81
CA ARG A 209 -1.77 -11.51 16.95
C ARG A 209 -1.15 -12.04 18.24
N ASP A 210 -1.21 -13.33 18.48
CA ASP A 210 -0.65 -13.93 19.70
C ASP A 210 0.88 -13.82 19.74
N ASN A 211 1.57 -13.99 18.60
CA ASN A 211 3.03 -14.14 18.60
C ASN A 211 3.82 -12.90 18.16
N VAL A 212 3.49 -12.27 17.04
CA VAL A 212 4.39 -11.30 16.39
C VAL A 212 3.72 -9.99 15.98
N MET A 213 2.39 -9.94 15.82
CA MET A 213 1.68 -8.81 15.22
C MET A 213 0.98 -7.95 16.26
N VAL A 214 1.16 -6.63 16.14
CA VAL A 214 0.33 -5.60 16.78
C VAL A 214 -0.52 -4.97 15.68
N ARG A 215 -1.84 -4.99 15.84
CA ARG A 215 -2.77 -4.42 14.86
C ARG A 215 -3.99 -3.83 15.53
N ARG A 216 -4.32 -2.63 15.10
CA ARG A 216 -5.56 -1.91 15.45
C ARG A 216 -6.15 -1.32 14.19
N THR A 217 -7.47 -1.23 14.16
CA THR A 217 -8.22 -0.56 13.11
C THR A 217 -8.54 0.87 13.51
N LYS A 218 -8.96 1.70 12.56
CA LYS A 218 -9.37 3.08 12.85
C LYS A 218 -10.62 3.12 13.71
N GLU A 219 -11.55 2.22 13.45
CA GLU A 219 -12.82 2.06 14.14
C GLU A 219 -12.63 1.74 15.63
N GLU A 220 -11.59 0.97 15.96
CA GLU A 220 -11.25 0.61 17.34
C GLU A 220 -10.69 1.80 18.13
N VAL A 221 -9.86 2.64 17.52
CA VAL A 221 -9.00 3.60 18.24
C VAL A 221 -9.27 5.08 17.94
N LEU A 222 -9.98 5.40 16.86
CA LEU A 222 -10.32 6.76 16.42
C LEU A 222 -11.84 6.89 16.29
N LYS A 223 -12.55 6.85 17.39
CA LYS A 223 -14.02 6.98 17.44
C LYS A 223 -14.51 8.32 16.89
N GLU A 224 -13.66 9.35 16.95
CA GLU A 224 -13.92 10.69 16.42
C GLU A 224 -13.64 10.82 14.91
N LEU A 225 -13.04 9.80 14.25
CA LEU A 225 -12.78 9.88 12.81
C LEU A 225 -14.11 9.78 12.04
N PRO A 226 -14.40 10.71 11.12
CA PRO A 226 -15.62 10.67 10.32
C PRO A 226 -15.75 9.37 9.51
N ALA A 227 -16.97 9.06 9.11
CA ALA A 227 -17.24 7.88 8.27
C ALA A 227 -16.52 7.96 6.91
N LYS A 228 -16.27 6.79 6.32
CA LYS A 228 -15.82 6.65 4.94
C LYS A 228 -16.90 5.90 4.14
N VAL A 229 -17.45 6.56 3.12
CA VAL A 229 -18.53 6.03 2.29
C VAL A 229 -18.01 5.79 0.89
N ARG A 230 -18.19 4.57 0.37
CA ARG A 230 -17.80 4.17 -0.99
C ARG A 230 -19.02 4.04 -1.88
N GLN A 231 -18.90 4.56 -3.09
CA GLN A 231 -19.93 4.44 -4.13
C GLN A 231 -19.29 4.03 -5.45
N VAL A 232 -19.93 3.08 -6.14
CA VAL A 232 -19.57 2.71 -7.50
C VAL A 232 -20.52 3.44 -8.45
N ILE A 233 -19.95 4.29 -9.28
CA ILE A 233 -20.70 5.03 -10.30
C ILE A 233 -20.49 4.30 -11.62
N THR A 234 -21.55 3.64 -12.09
CA THR A 234 -21.52 2.94 -13.36
C THR A 234 -21.92 3.88 -14.49
N MET A 235 -20.97 4.12 -15.38
CA MET A 235 -21.20 4.95 -16.56
C MET A 235 -21.78 4.10 -17.67
N LYS A 236 -22.97 4.49 -18.14
CA LYS A 236 -23.64 3.91 -19.31
C LYS A 236 -23.41 4.84 -20.49
N PHE A 237 -22.82 4.32 -21.54
CA PHE A 237 -22.59 5.07 -22.76
C PHE A 237 -23.88 5.08 -23.62
N SER A 238 -24.33 6.25 -24.06
CA SER A 238 -25.52 6.39 -24.89
C SER A 238 -25.31 5.82 -26.29
N SER A 239 -26.39 5.43 -26.97
CA SER A 239 -26.37 4.73 -28.28
C SER A 239 -25.69 5.48 -29.42
N GLY A 240 -25.62 6.81 -29.39
CA GLY A 240 -24.97 7.63 -30.43
C GLY A 240 -23.47 7.86 -30.22
N GLU A 241 -23.01 8.02 -28.98
CA GLU A 241 -21.60 8.13 -28.62
C GLU A 241 -20.91 6.75 -28.64
N SER A 242 -21.72 5.71 -28.53
CA SER A 242 -21.27 4.34 -28.43
C SER A 242 -20.79 3.73 -29.75
N ALA A 243 -20.99 4.31 -30.93
CA ALA A 243 -20.48 3.69 -32.15
C ALA A 243 -18.97 3.78 -32.27
N ALA A 244 -18.34 4.91 -31.96
CA ALA A 244 -16.87 5.04 -31.91
C ALA A 244 -16.27 4.33 -30.67
N PHE A 245 -17.02 4.31 -29.55
CA PHE A 245 -16.65 3.62 -28.34
C PHE A 245 -16.87 2.11 -28.48
N ARG A 246 -18.00 1.66 -29.04
CA ARG A 246 -18.26 0.25 -29.36
C ARG A 246 -17.28 -0.28 -30.38
N ALA A 247 -16.95 0.45 -31.44
CA ALA A 247 -15.96 0.01 -32.42
C ALA A 247 -14.55 -0.16 -31.79
N ARG A 248 -14.22 0.66 -30.78
CA ARG A 248 -13.03 0.43 -29.94
C ARG A 248 -13.23 -0.69 -28.91
N PHE A 249 -14.44 -0.87 -28.40
CA PHE A 249 -14.82 -1.91 -27.43
C PHE A 249 -15.11 -3.26 -28.06
N ASP A 250 -15.64 -3.32 -29.30
CA ASP A 250 -15.95 -4.57 -30.02
C ASP A 250 -14.66 -5.33 -30.38
N GLY A 251 -13.58 -4.62 -30.71
CA GLY A 251 -12.24 -5.24 -30.75
C GLY A 251 -11.77 -5.80 -29.39
N LEU A 252 -12.25 -5.21 -28.28
CA LEU A 252 -11.97 -5.64 -26.92
C LEU A 252 -12.91 -6.79 -26.47
N THR A 253 -14.11 -6.88 -27.04
CA THR A 253 -15.09 -7.96 -26.76
C THR A 253 -14.65 -9.28 -27.38
N GLU A 254 -13.96 -9.26 -28.53
CA GLU A 254 -13.30 -10.46 -29.10
C GLU A 254 -12.18 -10.94 -28.18
N ALA A 255 -11.31 -10.06 -27.68
CA ALA A 255 -10.28 -10.44 -26.69
C ALA A 255 -10.95 -10.96 -25.41
N SER A 256 -12.09 -10.41 -25.00
CA SER A 256 -12.82 -10.89 -23.82
C SER A 256 -13.60 -12.19 -24.05
N GLN A 257 -13.97 -12.53 -25.28
CA GLN A 257 -14.50 -13.85 -25.64
C GLN A 257 -13.38 -14.91 -25.65
N ILE A 258 -12.23 -14.60 -26.17
CA ILE A 258 -11.01 -15.44 -26.10
C ILE A 258 -10.64 -15.70 -24.63
N LEU A 259 -10.83 -14.74 -23.73
CA LEU A 259 -10.67 -14.91 -22.26
C LEU A 259 -11.59 -15.95 -21.65
N ARG A 260 -12.87 -15.96 -22.05
CA ARG A 260 -13.85 -16.95 -21.55
C ARG A 260 -13.50 -18.36 -22.01
N GLU A 261 -12.93 -18.49 -23.21
CA GLU A 261 -12.64 -19.79 -23.84
C GLU A 261 -11.25 -20.33 -23.48
N THR A 262 -10.22 -19.48 -23.32
CA THR A 262 -8.82 -19.92 -23.16
C THR A 262 -8.25 -19.75 -21.75
N LYS A 263 -8.95 -19.05 -20.82
CA LYS A 263 -8.46 -18.71 -19.46
C LYS A 263 -7.09 -17.98 -19.39
N ARG A 264 -6.57 -17.49 -20.51
CA ARG A 264 -5.25 -16.80 -20.60
C ARG A 264 -5.29 -15.66 -21.61
N ILE A 265 -5.45 -14.42 -21.12
CA ILE A 265 -5.06 -13.26 -21.94
C ILE A 265 -3.57 -13.01 -21.73
N PRO A 266 -2.83 -12.66 -22.78
CA PRO A 266 -1.51 -12.06 -22.65
C PRO A 266 -1.59 -10.81 -21.77
N PHE A 267 -0.65 -10.64 -20.86
CA PHE A 267 -0.62 -9.50 -19.93
C PHE A 267 -0.63 -8.13 -20.66
N GLU A 268 -0.04 -8.09 -21.84
CA GLU A 268 0.07 -6.91 -22.71
C GLU A 268 -1.30 -6.47 -23.26
N GLU A 269 -2.15 -7.42 -23.70
CA GLU A 269 -3.50 -7.14 -24.17
C GLU A 269 -4.38 -6.62 -23.04
N LEU A 270 -4.27 -7.20 -21.84
CA LEU A 270 -5.01 -6.75 -20.68
C LEU A 270 -4.61 -5.32 -20.25
N ALA A 271 -3.34 -4.98 -20.35
CA ALA A 271 -2.84 -3.64 -20.06
C ALA A 271 -3.32 -2.63 -21.09
N LEU A 272 -3.35 -3.01 -22.36
CA LEU A 272 -3.87 -2.16 -23.46
C LEU A 272 -5.38 -1.93 -23.32
N GLU A 273 -6.16 -2.98 -23.04
CA GLU A 273 -7.59 -2.88 -22.79
C GLU A 273 -7.91 -1.90 -21.66
N ARG A 274 -7.19 -2.05 -20.54
CA ARG A 274 -7.36 -1.15 -19.39
C ARG A 274 -7.07 0.31 -19.74
N ARG A 275 -5.98 0.58 -20.46
CA ARG A 275 -5.62 1.92 -20.91
C ARG A 275 -6.68 2.52 -21.85
N ASN A 276 -7.14 1.73 -22.83
CA ASN A 276 -8.15 2.18 -23.78
C ASN A 276 -9.48 2.48 -23.08
N THR A 277 -9.91 1.65 -22.13
CA THR A 277 -11.09 1.89 -21.29
C THR A 277 -10.95 3.20 -20.53
N ALA A 278 -9.79 3.45 -19.91
CA ALA A 278 -9.54 4.67 -19.16
C ALA A 278 -9.60 5.92 -20.03
N LEU A 279 -8.97 5.90 -21.20
CA LEU A 279 -9.00 7.02 -22.16
C LEU A 279 -10.40 7.28 -22.71
N ALA A 280 -11.18 6.23 -22.95
CA ALA A 280 -12.53 6.36 -23.49
C ALA A 280 -13.51 6.97 -22.49
N LYS A 281 -13.33 6.75 -21.19
CA LYS A 281 -14.20 7.34 -20.16
C LYS A 281 -13.76 8.73 -19.68
N LEU A 282 -12.62 9.25 -20.15
CA LEU A 282 -12.10 10.55 -19.71
C LEU A 282 -13.11 11.71 -19.82
N PRO A 283 -13.88 11.90 -20.91
CA PRO A 283 -14.87 12.97 -20.97
C PRO A 283 -15.87 12.91 -19.80
N TYR A 284 -16.38 11.72 -19.48
CA TYR A 284 -17.32 11.53 -18.36
C TYR A 284 -16.65 11.73 -16.99
N VAL A 285 -15.38 11.35 -16.86
CA VAL A 285 -14.58 11.60 -15.65
C VAL A 285 -14.43 13.10 -15.44
N GLU A 286 -14.17 13.86 -16.51
CA GLU A 286 -14.04 15.31 -16.46
C GLU A 286 -15.36 15.98 -16.07
N ASP A 287 -16.48 15.60 -16.70
CA ASP A 287 -17.80 16.13 -16.36
C ASP A 287 -18.13 15.84 -14.89
N PHE A 288 -17.87 14.62 -14.42
CA PHE A 288 -18.08 14.24 -13.03
C PHE A 288 -17.19 15.03 -12.04
N ILE A 289 -15.95 15.36 -12.42
CA ILE A 289 -15.06 16.21 -11.63
C ILE A 289 -15.62 17.63 -11.55
N GLU A 290 -16.08 18.19 -12.67
CA GLU A 290 -16.63 19.55 -12.70
C GLU A 290 -17.92 19.64 -11.86
N ASP A 291 -18.81 18.65 -11.98
CA ASP A 291 -20.03 18.58 -11.14
C ASP A 291 -19.67 18.54 -9.64
N LEU A 292 -18.67 17.74 -9.26
CA LEU A 292 -18.22 17.69 -7.88
C LEU A 292 -17.60 19.02 -7.41
N LEU A 293 -16.92 19.76 -8.28
CA LEU A 293 -16.31 21.04 -7.95
C LEU A 293 -17.32 22.17 -7.73
N GLU A 294 -18.58 21.98 -8.09
CA GLU A 294 -19.66 22.91 -7.70
C GLU A 294 -19.96 22.83 -6.20
N GLU A 295 -19.81 21.66 -5.59
CA GLU A 295 -20.11 21.41 -4.16
C GLU A 295 -18.85 21.27 -3.28
N GLU A 296 -17.72 20.88 -3.86
CA GLU A 296 -16.49 20.59 -3.14
C GLU A 296 -15.43 21.67 -3.40
N GLU A 297 -14.83 22.16 -2.33
CA GLU A 297 -13.70 23.10 -2.42
C GLU A 297 -12.48 22.43 -3.08
N LYS A 298 -12.17 21.21 -2.62
CA LYS A 298 -11.02 20.42 -3.12
C LYS A 298 -11.40 18.95 -3.27
N LEU A 299 -10.84 18.29 -4.28
CA LEU A 299 -10.98 16.86 -4.48
C LEU A 299 -9.69 16.19 -4.96
N VAL A 300 -9.60 14.88 -4.75
CA VAL A 300 -8.48 14.04 -5.19
C VAL A 300 -8.95 13.10 -6.28
N VAL A 301 -8.19 12.99 -7.36
CA VAL A 301 -8.45 12.06 -8.46
C VAL A 301 -7.29 11.09 -8.58
N PHE A 302 -7.58 9.79 -8.49
CA PHE A 302 -6.59 8.74 -8.70
C PHE A 302 -6.76 8.04 -10.03
N CYS A 303 -5.65 7.81 -10.71
CA CYS A 303 -5.57 7.05 -11.96
C CYS A 303 -4.37 6.10 -11.94
N HIS A 304 -4.28 5.23 -12.94
CA HIS A 304 -3.19 4.26 -13.08
C HIS A 304 -2.20 4.67 -14.17
N HIS A 305 -2.70 5.00 -15.37
CA HIS A 305 -1.88 5.33 -16.52
C HIS A 305 -1.41 6.78 -16.47
N ARG A 306 -0.20 7.01 -16.98
CA ARG A 306 0.44 8.33 -16.96
C ARG A 306 -0.26 9.32 -17.91
N ASP A 307 -0.64 8.92 -19.10
CA ASP A 307 -1.31 9.74 -20.08
C ASP A 307 -2.73 10.17 -19.63
N VAL A 308 -3.42 9.30 -18.89
CA VAL A 308 -4.68 9.64 -18.21
C VAL A 308 -4.44 10.73 -17.16
N ALA A 309 -3.38 10.56 -16.34
CA ALA A 309 -3.01 11.55 -15.34
C ALA A 309 -2.66 12.90 -15.95
N ASP A 310 -1.87 12.91 -17.03
CA ASP A 310 -1.47 14.13 -17.74
C ASP A 310 -2.69 14.88 -18.33
N GLN A 311 -3.64 14.16 -18.92
CA GLN A 311 -4.86 14.76 -19.45
C GLN A 311 -5.73 15.34 -18.34
N LEU A 312 -5.98 14.58 -17.25
CA LEU A 312 -6.75 15.06 -16.10
C LEU A 312 -6.10 16.28 -15.43
N ALA A 313 -4.78 16.37 -15.42
CA ALA A 313 -4.05 17.48 -14.81
C ALA A 313 -3.86 18.68 -15.73
N SER A 314 -4.25 18.61 -17.00
CA SER A 314 -4.00 19.67 -17.98
C SER A 314 -4.81 20.96 -17.76
N LYS A 315 -5.91 20.88 -17.00
CA LYS A 315 -6.76 22.05 -16.68
C LYS A 315 -6.17 22.93 -15.58
N PRO A 316 -6.42 24.23 -15.58
CA PRO A 316 -5.97 25.14 -14.51
C PRO A 316 -6.49 24.73 -13.13
N GLY A 317 -5.74 25.07 -12.09
CA GLY A 317 -6.11 24.77 -10.71
C GLY A 317 -5.93 23.29 -10.30
N ARG A 318 -5.19 22.52 -11.09
CA ARG A 318 -4.90 21.11 -10.86
C ARG A 318 -3.41 20.87 -10.66
N VAL A 319 -3.05 19.99 -9.72
CA VAL A 319 -1.68 19.54 -9.49
C VAL A 319 -1.53 18.07 -9.81
N LEU A 320 -0.38 17.68 -10.33
CA LEU A 320 -0.08 16.31 -10.74
C LEU A 320 0.98 15.67 -9.88
N LEU A 321 0.79 14.39 -9.51
CA LEU A 321 1.81 13.55 -8.85
C LEU A 321 1.92 12.17 -9.51
N TYR A 322 3.13 11.79 -9.93
CA TYR A 322 3.41 10.51 -10.58
C TYR A 322 4.77 9.91 -10.18
N GLY A 323 5.03 8.67 -10.60
CA GLY A 323 6.16 7.87 -10.18
C GLY A 323 7.56 8.38 -10.57
N GLY A 324 7.68 9.22 -11.61
CA GLY A 324 8.97 9.77 -12.08
C GLY A 324 9.41 11.08 -11.42
N MET A 325 8.58 11.68 -10.56
CA MET A 325 8.88 12.95 -9.89
C MET A 325 9.92 12.77 -8.77
N THR A 326 10.76 13.80 -8.60
CA THR A 326 11.67 13.91 -7.46
C THR A 326 10.89 14.12 -6.15
N GLU A 327 11.52 13.83 -5.02
CA GLU A 327 10.90 14.04 -3.69
C GLU A 327 10.46 15.50 -3.48
N LYS A 328 11.28 16.47 -3.93
CA LYS A 328 10.94 17.91 -3.85
C LYS A 328 9.72 18.28 -4.68
N GLN A 329 9.61 17.74 -5.90
CA GLN A 329 8.45 17.98 -6.76
C GLN A 329 7.17 17.38 -6.16
N LYS A 330 7.24 16.17 -5.60
CA LYS A 330 6.12 15.55 -4.91
C LYS A 330 5.67 16.35 -3.69
N ASP A 331 6.62 16.79 -2.87
CA ASP A 331 6.33 17.61 -1.70
C ASP A 331 5.70 18.95 -2.14
N ALA A 332 6.22 19.61 -3.15
CA ALA A 332 5.64 20.85 -3.69
C ALA A 332 4.20 20.67 -4.18
N ALA A 333 3.90 19.60 -4.91
CA ALA A 333 2.54 19.29 -5.36
C ALA A 333 1.57 19.07 -4.19
N VAL A 334 2.03 18.37 -3.13
CA VAL A 334 1.22 18.15 -1.92
C VAL A 334 1.00 19.47 -1.16
N GLN A 335 2.03 20.31 -1.01
CA GLN A 335 1.90 21.61 -0.32
C GLN A 335 0.95 22.52 -1.09
N GLU A 336 1.07 22.59 -2.41
CA GLU A 336 0.18 23.40 -3.25
C GLU A 336 -1.27 22.94 -3.13
N PHE A 337 -1.51 21.61 -3.07
CA PHE A 337 -2.85 21.09 -2.84
C PHE A 337 -3.36 21.35 -1.42
N GLN A 338 -2.53 21.12 -0.39
CA GLN A 338 -2.95 21.25 1.01
C GLN A 338 -3.17 22.71 1.43
N HIS A 339 -2.34 23.64 0.95
CA HIS A 339 -2.27 25.01 1.46
C HIS A 339 -2.38 26.07 0.37
N GLY A 340 -2.23 25.73 -0.90
CA GLY A 340 -2.31 26.62 -2.04
C GLY A 340 -3.69 26.63 -2.68
N SER A 341 -3.73 27.18 -3.90
CA SER A 341 -4.93 27.44 -4.67
C SER A 341 -5.44 26.25 -5.49
N ALA A 342 -4.65 25.17 -5.61
CA ALA A 342 -5.06 23.99 -6.35
C ALA A 342 -6.30 23.32 -5.76
N ARG A 343 -7.31 23.13 -6.60
CA ARG A 343 -8.59 22.50 -6.22
C ARG A 343 -8.62 21.00 -6.50
N VAL A 344 -7.83 20.51 -7.46
CA VAL A 344 -7.79 19.09 -7.81
C VAL A 344 -6.38 18.55 -7.70
N PHE A 345 -6.22 17.48 -6.92
CA PHE A 345 -4.99 16.71 -6.88
C PHE A 345 -5.13 15.46 -7.76
N VAL A 346 -4.39 15.39 -8.85
CA VAL A 346 -4.34 14.22 -9.74
C VAL A 346 -3.13 13.36 -9.38
N GLY A 347 -3.34 12.10 -9.04
CA GLY A 347 -2.27 11.21 -8.62
C GLY A 347 -2.32 9.83 -9.23
N GLN A 348 -1.16 9.29 -9.65
CA GLN A 348 -1.08 7.86 -9.94
C GLN A 348 -1.21 7.06 -8.64
N ILE A 349 -2.10 6.04 -8.61
CA ILE A 349 -2.41 5.24 -7.41
C ILE A 349 -1.13 4.74 -6.73
N GLN A 350 -0.20 4.17 -7.49
CA GLN A 350 1.05 3.61 -6.94
C GLN A 350 2.04 4.66 -6.44
N ALA A 351 2.06 5.83 -7.05
CA ALA A 351 2.97 6.91 -6.67
C ALA A 351 2.44 7.76 -5.51
N ALA A 352 1.14 8.00 -5.50
CA ALA A 352 0.44 8.82 -4.52
C ALA A 352 -0.10 8.02 -3.33
N GLY A 353 -0.19 6.69 -3.46
CA GLY A 353 -0.69 5.79 -2.42
C GLY A 353 0.23 5.68 -1.18
N VAL A 354 1.47 6.20 -1.20
CA VAL A 354 2.44 6.00 -0.12
C VAL A 354 2.90 7.35 0.46
N GLY A 355 2.73 7.51 1.78
CA GLY A 355 3.38 8.56 2.58
C GLY A 355 2.82 9.97 2.49
N LEU A 356 1.80 10.22 1.67
CA LEU A 356 1.22 11.56 1.51
C LEU A 356 0.08 11.81 2.50
N THR A 357 -0.20 13.10 2.76
CA THR A 357 -1.37 13.57 3.50
C THR A 357 -2.18 14.48 2.57
N LEU A 358 -3.46 14.15 2.35
CA LEU A 358 -4.36 14.87 1.44
C LEU A 358 -5.69 15.20 2.14
N THR A 359 -5.61 15.59 3.43
CA THR A 359 -6.77 15.87 4.28
C THR A 359 -7.47 17.19 3.99
N ALA A 360 -6.93 18.02 3.09
CA ALA A 360 -7.60 19.21 2.57
C ALA A 360 -8.84 18.86 1.74
N ALA A 361 -8.93 17.64 1.22
CA ALA A 361 -10.12 17.14 0.54
C ALA A 361 -10.83 16.09 1.40
N ARG A 362 -12.15 16.01 1.23
CA ARG A 362 -13.01 14.93 1.76
C ARG A 362 -13.53 14.00 0.66
N THR A 363 -13.31 14.33 -0.60
CA THR A 363 -13.81 13.57 -1.75
C THR A 363 -12.66 13.04 -2.59
N VAL A 364 -12.71 11.73 -2.90
CA VAL A 364 -11.76 11.07 -3.79
C VAL A 364 -12.49 10.35 -4.91
N VAL A 365 -11.99 10.51 -6.12
CA VAL A 365 -12.50 9.89 -7.34
C VAL A 365 -11.43 8.95 -7.89
N PHE A 366 -11.76 7.69 -8.08
CA PHE A 366 -10.93 6.73 -8.80
C PHE A 366 -11.39 6.74 -10.27
N ALA A 367 -10.68 7.50 -11.10
CA ALA A 367 -10.84 7.50 -12.55
C ALA A 367 -10.45 6.15 -13.16
N GLU A 368 -9.49 5.49 -12.54
CA GLU A 368 -9.08 4.11 -12.83
C GLU A 368 -8.89 3.34 -11.52
N LEU A 369 -9.21 2.04 -11.54
CA LEU A 369 -9.03 1.15 -10.40
C LEU A 369 -7.70 0.40 -10.46
N ASP A 370 -7.18 -0.05 -9.32
CA ASP A 370 -6.06 -0.98 -9.24
C ASP A 370 -6.57 -2.41 -8.96
N TRP A 371 -5.91 -3.43 -9.50
CA TRP A 371 -6.20 -4.85 -9.24
C TRP A 371 -5.89 -5.29 -7.80
N VAL A 372 -5.19 -4.44 -7.08
CA VAL A 372 -4.68 -4.71 -5.75
C VAL A 372 -5.45 -3.89 -4.72
N PRO A 373 -6.33 -4.52 -3.92
CA PRO A 373 -7.17 -3.83 -2.94
C PRO A 373 -6.37 -2.96 -1.97
N GLY A 374 -5.19 -3.44 -1.56
CA GLY A 374 -4.31 -2.69 -0.66
C GLY A 374 -3.88 -1.33 -1.23
N ASN A 375 -3.65 -1.23 -2.55
CA ASN A 375 -3.28 0.04 -3.18
C ASN A 375 -4.45 1.03 -3.16
N VAL A 376 -5.67 0.54 -3.44
CA VAL A 376 -6.90 1.35 -3.40
C VAL A 376 -7.14 1.86 -1.98
N THR A 377 -7.13 0.95 -0.99
CA THR A 377 -7.31 1.31 0.41
C THR A 377 -6.24 2.29 0.90
N GLN A 378 -4.98 2.11 0.53
CA GLN A 378 -3.91 3.04 0.88
C GLN A 378 -4.13 4.43 0.26
N ALA A 379 -4.61 4.51 -0.97
CA ALA A 379 -4.93 5.77 -1.63
C ALA A 379 -6.10 6.49 -0.94
N GLU A 380 -7.20 5.79 -0.62
CA GLU A 380 -8.32 6.34 0.17
C GLU A 380 -7.85 6.88 1.52
N ASP A 381 -6.94 6.17 2.17
CA ASP A 381 -6.43 6.51 3.49
C ASP A 381 -5.46 7.70 3.49
N ARG A 382 -5.19 8.32 2.33
CA ARG A 382 -4.53 9.64 2.25
C ARG A 382 -5.46 10.77 2.70
N LEU A 383 -6.78 10.58 2.52
CA LEU A 383 -7.81 11.52 2.97
C LEU A 383 -8.38 11.11 4.33
N HIS A 384 -8.68 9.80 4.52
CA HIS A 384 -9.32 9.25 5.71
C HIS A 384 -8.29 8.93 6.80
N ARG A 385 -7.80 9.96 7.47
CA ARG A 385 -6.76 9.85 8.52
C ARG A 385 -6.89 10.95 9.57
N ILE A 386 -6.07 10.89 10.60
CA ILE A 386 -6.01 11.92 11.66
C ILE A 386 -5.87 13.31 11.01
N GLY A 387 -6.76 14.22 11.38
CA GLY A 387 -6.87 15.56 10.81
C GLY A 387 -8.05 15.75 9.86
N GLN A 388 -8.67 14.66 9.38
CA GLN A 388 -9.93 14.74 8.63
C GLN A 388 -11.09 15.02 9.59
N ARG A 389 -11.96 15.98 9.22
CA ARG A 389 -13.11 16.41 10.01
C ARG A 389 -14.45 16.06 9.40
N ASP A 390 -14.46 15.72 8.10
CA ASP A 390 -15.65 15.46 7.31
C ASP A 390 -15.72 14.01 6.86
N THR A 391 -16.94 13.53 6.60
CA THR A 391 -17.15 12.21 5.98
C THR A 391 -16.42 12.11 4.65
N VAL A 392 -15.55 11.11 4.52
CA VAL A 392 -14.80 10.89 3.29
C VAL A 392 -15.68 10.16 2.28
N ARG A 393 -15.90 10.78 1.13
CA ARG A 393 -16.65 10.21 -0.01
C ARG A 393 -15.66 9.62 -1.01
N VAL A 394 -15.88 8.36 -1.38
CA VAL A 394 -15.04 7.62 -2.33
C VAL A 394 -15.88 7.19 -3.51
N PHE A 395 -15.56 7.67 -4.70
CA PHE A 395 -16.23 7.33 -5.93
C PHE A 395 -15.35 6.47 -6.83
N HIS A 396 -15.85 5.29 -7.19
CA HIS A 396 -15.22 4.40 -8.16
C HIS A 396 -15.96 4.50 -9.50
N LEU A 397 -15.33 5.11 -10.49
CA LEU A 397 -15.93 5.29 -11.81
C LEU A 397 -15.69 4.05 -12.68
N VAL A 398 -16.76 3.38 -13.05
CA VAL A 398 -16.74 2.09 -13.74
C VAL A 398 -17.47 2.21 -15.07
N ALA A 399 -16.82 1.87 -16.18
CA ALA A 399 -17.46 1.74 -17.46
C ALA A 399 -18.21 0.40 -17.55
N ASP A 400 -19.52 0.46 -17.86
CA ASP A 400 -20.36 -0.74 -17.95
C ASP A 400 -19.86 -1.69 -19.04
N GLY A 401 -19.91 -3.00 -18.75
CA GLY A 401 -19.45 -4.05 -19.67
C GLY A 401 -17.94 -4.12 -19.91
N SER A 402 -17.13 -3.26 -19.28
CA SER A 402 -15.69 -3.17 -19.47
C SER A 402 -14.86 -4.00 -18.49
N ILE A 403 -13.55 -3.92 -18.67
CA ILE A 403 -12.56 -4.47 -17.72
C ILE A 403 -12.71 -3.91 -16.30
N ASP A 404 -13.21 -2.67 -16.13
CA ASP A 404 -13.42 -2.05 -14.83
C ASP A 404 -14.38 -2.86 -13.96
N ALA A 405 -15.48 -3.38 -14.55
CA ALA A 405 -16.44 -4.21 -13.83
C ALA A 405 -15.80 -5.51 -13.30
N ARG A 406 -14.85 -6.08 -14.05
CA ARG A 406 -14.08 -7.26 -13.61
C ARG A 406 -13.10 -6.92 -12.50
N ILE A 407 -12.47 -5.75 -12.58
CA ILE A 407 -11.58 -5.25 -11.52
C ILE A 407 -12.36 -5.08 -10.22
N VAL A 408 -13.55 -4.48 -10.26
CA VAL A 408 -14.40 -4.30 -9.06
C VAL A 408 -14.73 -5.64 -8.43
N ASN A 409 -15.18 -6.64 -9.20
CA ASN A 409 -15.49 -7.96 -8.67
C ASN A 409 -14.26 -8.63 -8.02
N ALA A 410 -13.10 -8.57 -8.71
CA ALA A 410 -11.86 -9.10 -8.17
C ALA A 410 -11.39 -8.36 -6.90
N LEU A 411 -11.65 -7.06 -6.80
CA LEU A 411 -11.35 -6.26 -5.61
C LEU A 411 -12.23 -6.70 -4.43
N VAL A 412 -13.52 -6.92 -4.64
CA VAL A 412 -14.45 -7.36 -3.58
C VAL A 412 -14.05 -8.73 -3.05
N GLU A 413 -13.78 -9.71 -3.92
CA GLU A 413 -13.34 -11.05 -3.50
C GLU A 413 -12.03 -11.01 -2.69
N LYS A 414 -11.03 -10.27 -3.18
CA LYS A 414 -9.75 -10.14 -2.50
C LYS A 414 -9.85 -9.38 -1.18
N GLN A 415 -10.72 -8.37 -1.12
CA GLN A 415 -10.94 -7.60 0.10
C GLN A 415 -11.50 -8.48 1.21
N GLN A 416 -12.45 -9.39 0.91
CA GLN A 416 -12.96 -10.35 1.89
C GLN A 416 -11.87 -11.25 2.47
N VAL A 417 -10.91 -11.70 1.63
CA VAL A 417 -9.76 -12.49 2.10
C VAL A 417 -8.86 -11.66 3.01
N ILE A 418 -8.57 -10.42 2.62
CA ILE A 418 -7.74 -9.51 3.43
C ILE A 418 -8.39 -9.26 4.78
N GLU A 419 -9.67 -8.96 4.81
CA GLU A 419 -10.43 -8.73 6.04
C GLU A 419 -10.41 -9.97 6.94
N ALA A 420 -10.62 -11.16 6.40
CA ALA A 420 -10.57 -12.41 7.16
C ALA A 420 -9.19 -12.70 7.80
N VAL A 421 -8.08 -12.27 7.16
CA VAL A 421 -6.73 -12.35 7.76
C VAL A 421 -6.52 -11.27 8.80
N MET A 422 -7.19 -10.12 8.66
CA MET A 422 -6.87 -8.91 9.39
C MET A 422 -7.88 -8.59 10.49
N ALA A 423 -9.06 -9.22 10.50
CA ALA A 423 -10.06 -9.11 11.56
C ALA A 423 -9.56 -9.69 12.88
#